data_f09707632231b5bf15eddd565db2e445
#
_entry.id   f09707632231b5bf15eddd565db2e445
#
_cell.length_a   1.000
_cell.length_b   1.000
_cell.length_c   1.000
_cell.angle_alpha   90.00
_cell.angle_beta   90.00
_cell.angle_gamma   90.00
#
_symmetry.space_group_name_H-M   'P 1'
#
loop_
_entity.id
_entity.type
_entity.pdbx_description
1 polymer ?
#
loop_
_entity_poly.entity_id
_entity_poly.type
_entity_poly.pdbx_seq_one_letter_code
_entity_poly.pdbx_strand_id
1 'polypeptide(L)'
;MLTRSFQLVLVAVLFASPGFGQANARPDFSGVWTTYRAPGGAAAGGRGARGGAAQAELPYTAEAKRKTAEYQALVQPTGDTPGGYCLGTGMPGSMLGSGGYPMEIIQRPDQITIVYEAHNEIRRVYFGNRILPVADRLPERNGYSTGRWEGNTLIVETAQLTEIVSQRFAHSDQARIVERYSLTEEAGQKVLTAEMTLTDPAFYSKPVSETKRWSIVPNGFLMTYECNEPIWTKRLEELQKTARPPARGQN
;
A
#
# COMPACT_ATOMS: atom_id res chain seq x y z
N MET A 1 59.92 -59.62 38.92
CA MET A 1 59.11 -58.40 39.07
C MET A 1 58.61 -58.01 37.67
N LEU A 2 57.35 -58.33 37.34
CA LEU A 2 56.73 -57.98 36.04
C LEU A 2 55.87 -56.78 36.29
N THR A 3 56.26 -55.67 35.66
CA THR A 3 55.44 -54.42 35.57
C THR A 3 54.46 -54.50 34.38
N ARG A 4 53.16 -54.61 34.66
CA ARG A 4 52.10 -54.53 33.66
C ARG A 4 51.74 -53.05 33.40
N SER A 5 52.03 -52.53 32.19
CA SER A 5 51.55 -51.24 31.74
C SER A 5 50.09 -51.35 31.32
N PHE A 6 49.19 -50.56 31.97
CA PHE A 6 47.83 -50.39 31.54
C PHE A 6 47.75 -49.24 30.50
N GLN A 7 47.41 -49.59 29.27
CA GLN A 7 47.09 -48.56 28.27
C GLN A 7 45.60 -48.17 28.40
N LEU A 8 45.35 -46.91 28.69
CA LEU A 8 44.00 -46.31 28.71
C LEU A 8 43.63 -45.95 27.25
N VAL A 9 42.65 -46.63 26.68
CA VAL A 9 42.07 -46.27 25.37
C VAL A 9 40.97 -45.25 25.63
N LEU A 10 41.23 -44.00 25.21
CA LEU A 10 40.25 -42.89 25.25
C LEU A 10 39.36 -42.99 24.00
N VAL A 11 38.10 -43.44 24.20
CA VAL A 11 37.09 -43.41 23.13
C VAL A 11 36.46 -42.02 23.08
N ALA A 12 36.82 -41.23 22.09
CA ALA A 12 36.16 -39.94 21.80
C ALA A 12 34.81 -40.20 21.15
N VAL A 13 33.71 -39.97 21.86
CA VAL A 13 32.35 -39.98 21.32
C VAL A 13 32.10 -38.61 20.68
N LEU A 14 32.14 -38.56 19.36
CA LEU A 14 31.70 -37.39 18.60
C LEU A 14 30.17 -37.26 18.64
N PHE A 15 29.66 -36.39 19.48
CA PHE A 15 28.25 -35.95 19.40
C PHE A 15 28.07 -35.07 18.15
N ALA A 16 27.48 -35.62 17.10
CA ALA A 16 26.96 -34.86 16.02
C ALA A 16 25.75 -34.04 16.51
N SER A 17 25.94 -32.77 16.78
CA SER A 17 24.83 -31.85 17.08
C SER A 17 23.92 -31.82 15.85
N PRO A 18 22.60 -32.07 15.98
CA PRO A 18 21.66 -31.82 14.90
C PRO A 18 21.72 -30.33 14.59
N GLY A 19 22.16 -29.99 13.38
CA GLY A 19 22.10 -28.64 12.88
C GLY A 19 20.63 -28.20 12.92
N PHE A 20 20.27 -27.32 13.86
CA PHE A 20 19.02 -26.59 13.79
C PHE A 20 19.07 -25.82 12.49
N GLY A 21 18.34 -26.30 11.49
CA GLY A 21 18.14 -25.55 10.25
C GLY A 21 17.65 -24.17 10.66
N GLN A 22 18.40 -23.13 10.30
CA GLN A 22 17.95 -21.76 10.44
C GLN A 22 16.60 -21.67 9.71
N ALA A 23 15.52 -21.55 10.49
CA ALA A 23 14.24 -21.15 9.91
C ALA A 23 14.53 -19.87 9.11
N ASN A 24 14.39 -19.91 7.78
CA ASN A 24 14.64 -18.78 6.93
C ASN A 24 13.91 -17.58 7.51
N ALA A 25 14.67 -16.60 8.01
CA ALA A 25 14.10 -15.37 8.55
C ALA A 25 13.25 -14.75 7.45
N ARG A 26 11.99 -14.41 7.77
CA ARG A 26 11.08 -13.75 6.81
C ARG A 26 11.76 -12.51 6.24
N PRO A 27 11.56 -12.20 4.96
CA PRO A 27 12.08 -10.97 4.38
C PRO A 27 11.61 -9.76 5.18
N ASP A 28 12.52 -8.82 5.40
CA ASP A 28 12.22 -7.53 6.04
C ASP A 28 11.94 -6.49 4.96
N PHE A 29 10.69 -6.05 4.91
CA PHE A 29 10.21 -5.02 4.00
C PHE A 29 10.30 -3.61 4.61
N SER A 30 10.76 -3.47 5.85
CA SER A 30 10.86 -2.17 6.53
C SER A 30 11.71 -1.19 5.75
N GLY A 31 11.28 0.07 5.76
CA GLY A 31 11.99 1.20 5.14
C GLY A 31 11.10 2.03 4.23
N VAL A 32 11.71 3.03 3.61
CA VAL A 32 11.05 3.93 2.67
C VAL A 32 11.27 3.45 1.25
N TRP A 33 10.20 3.42 0.49
CA TRP A 33 10.13 2.87 -0.85
C TRP A 33 9.60 3.90 -1.84
N THR A 34 10.27 4.03 -2.98
CA THR A 34 9.82 4.87 -4.11
C THR A 34 9.56 4.02 -5.34
N THR A 35 8.77 4.52 -6.28
CA THR A 35 8.48 3.79 -7.52
C THR A 35 9.79 3.36 -8.20
N TYR A 36 9.91 2.07 -8.49
CA TYR A 36 11.07 1.48 -9.15
C TYR A 36 11.31 2.13 -10.52
N ARG A 37 12.58 2.42 -10.79
CA ARG A 37 13.06 2.86 -12.11
C ARG A 37 14.21 1.97 -12.53
N ALA A 38 14.10 1.36 -13.69
CA ALA A 38 15.19 0.54 -14.22
C ALA A 38 16.44 1.40 -14.42
N PRO A 39 17.65 0.86 -14.16
CA PRO A 39 18.91 1.55 -14.48
C PRO A 39 18.93 2.00 -15.95
N GLY A 40 19.27 3.25 -16.21
CA GLY A 40 19.27 3.84 -17.57
C GLY A 40 17.89 4.21 -18.12
N GLY A 41 16.82 3.99 -17.39
CA GLY A 41 15.51 4.48 -17.75
C GLY A 41 15.47 6.02 -17.69
N ALA A 42 14.95 6.67 -18.73
CA ALA A 42 14.77 8.12 -18.72
C ALA A 42 14.01 8.53 -17.47
N ALA A 43 14.44 9.61 -16.80
CA ALA A 43 13.70 10.20 -15.70
C ALA A 43 12.30 10.55 -16.23
N ALA A 44 11.31 9.72 -15.90
CA ALA A 44 9.93 10.08 -16.17
C ALA A 44 9.70 11.40 -15.44
N GLY A 45 9.45 12.43 -16.22
CA GLY A 45 9.38 13.81 -15.78
C GLY A 45 8.53 13.96 -14.52
N GLY A 46 8.81 15.03 -13.80
CA GLY A 46 8.32 15.32 -12.46
C GLY A 46 6.82 15.12 -12.24
N ARG A 47 6.42 15.32 -11.02
CA ARG A 47 5.04 15.25 -10.48
C ARG A 47 3.99 15.35 -11.59
N GLY A 48 3.36 14.22 -11.97
CA GLY A 48 2.29 14.22 -12.96
C GLY A 48 2.59 13.59 -14.32
N ALA A 49 3.79 13.08 -14.60
CA ALA A 49 4.04 12.32 -15.84
C ALA A 49 3.26 10.99 -15.79
N ARG A 50 2.04 11.03 -16.27
CA ARG A 50 1.30 9.83 -16.69
C ARG A 50 2.07 9.25 -17.86
N GLY A 51 2.83 8.18 -17.60
CA GLY A 51 3.55 7.47 -18.66
C GLY A 51 2.60 7.10 -19.77
N GLY A 52 2.89 7.58 -20.96
CA GLY A 52 2.03 7.52 -22.14
C GLY A 52 1.96 6.17 -22.84
N ALA A 53 1.97 5.04 -22.17
CA ALA A 53 1.44 3.81 -22.74
C ALA A 53 -0.09 3.88 -22.61
N ALA A 54 -0.82 3.71 -23.72
CA ALA A 54 -2.26 3.61 -23.69
C ALA A 54 -2.65 2.53 -22.66
N GLN A 55 -3.23 2.98 -21.54
CA GLN A 55 -3.63 2.07 -20.48
C GLN A 55 -4.76 1.19 -21.04
N ALA A 56 -4.59 -0.12 -20.98
CA ALA A 56 -5.61 -1.05 -21.41
C ALA A 56 -6.96 -0.70 -20.76
N GLU A 57 -8.04 -0.78 -21.54
CA GLU A 57 -9.39 -0.58 -21.03
C GLU A 57 -9.70 -1.68 -20.00
N LEU A 58 -10.17 -1.25 -18.84
CA LEU A 58 -10.56 -2.19 -17.79
C LEU A 58 -11.88 -2.87 -18.17
N PRO A 59 -12.04 -4.17 -17.86
CA PRO A 59 -13.22 -4.95 -18.23
C PRO A 59 -14.43 -4.62 -17.34
N TYR A 60 -14.82 -3.34 -17.29
CA TYR A 60 -15.94 -2.87 -16.50
C TYR A 60 -17.27 -3.46 -16.95
N THR A 61 -18.12 -3.79 -15.98
CA THR A 61 -19.54 -4.09 -16.20
C THR A 61 -20.30 -2.83 -16.65
N ALA A 62 -21.52 -3.01 -17.11
CA ALA A 62 -22.43 -1.90 -17.41
C ALA A 62 -22.69 -1.02 -16.17
N GLU A 63 -22.81 -1.64 -14.99
CA GLU A 63 -23.02 -0.94 -13.72
C GLU A 63 -21.83 -0.09 -13.32
N ALA A 64 -20.59 -0.60 -13.42
CA ALA A 64 -19.40 0.18 -13.18
C ALA A 64 -19.29 1.39 -14.11
N LYS A 65 -19.56 1.18 -15.42
CA LYS A 65 -19.55 2.26 -16.41
C LYS A 65 -20.60 3.33 -16.09
N ARG A 66 -21.80 2.92 -15.69
CA ARG A 66 -22.86 3.85 -15.30
C ARG A 66 -22.46 4.69 -14.08
N LYS A 67 -22.04 4.05 -13.00
CA LYS A 67 -21.66 4.73 -11.74
C LYS A 67 -20.46 5.67 -11.94
N THR A 68 -19.45 5.26 -12.68
CA THR A 68 -18.29 6.10 -12.96
C THR A 68 -18.67 7.28 -13.85
N ALA A 69 -19.55 7.11 -14.83
CA ALA A 69 -20.04 8.21 -15.69
C ALA A 69 -20.88 9.20 -14.89
N GLU A 70 -21.77 8.74 -14.02
CA GLU A 70 -22.56 9.59 -13.13
C GLU A 70 -21.66 10.42 -12.20
N TYR A 71 -20.65 9.79 -11.60
CA TYR A 71 -19.66 10.50 -10.77
C TYR A 71 -18.92 11.57 -11.60
N GLN A 72 -18.44 11.23 -12.80
CA GLN A 72 -17.75 12.18 -13.66
C GLN A 72 -18.64 13.37 -14.05
N ALA A 73 -19.90 13.12 -14.35
CA ALA A 73 -20.86 14.19 -14.68
C ALA A 73 -21.06 15.17 -13.51
N LEU A 74 -20.95 14.72 -12.27
CA LEU A 74 -21.04 15.56 -11.07
C LEU A 74 -19.81 16.46 -10.88
N VAL A 75 -18.61 15.92 -11.08
CA VAL A 75 -17.36 16.62 -10.72
C VAL A 75 -16.74 17.37 -11.89
N GLN A 76 -17.02 16.98 -13.15
CA GLN A 76 -16.45 17.60 -14.35
C GLN A 76 -16.70 19.12 -14.43
N PRO A 77 -17.90 19.66 -14.12
CA PRO A 77 -18.17 21.09 -14.26
C PRO A 77 -17.29 21.98 -13.37
N THR A 78 -16.87 21.47 -12.19
CA THR A 78 -16.02 22.20 -11.26
C THR A 78 -14.55 21.81 -11.33
N GLY A 79 -14.25 20.64 -11.90
CA GLY A 79 -12.91 20.04 -11.89
C GLY A 79 -12.50 19.54 -10.51
N ASP A 80 -13.46 19.35 -9.59
CA ASP A 80 -13.19 18.86 -8.26
C ASP A 80 -12.68 17.43 -8.27
N THR A 81 -11.76 17.16 -7.38
CA THR A 81 -11.20 15.82 -7.17
C THR A 81 -11.15 15.48 -5.67
N PRO A 82 -11.24 14.20 -5.29
CA PRO A 82 -11.10 13.82 -3.88
C PRO A 82 -9.80 14.32 -3.26
N GLY A 83 -8.69 14.22 -3.99
CA GLY A 83 -7.38 14.73 -3.57
C GLY A 83 -7.35 16.24 -3.33
N GLY A 84 -8.12 17.02 -4.10
CA GLY A 84 -8.31 18.46 -3.87
C GLY A 84 -9.01 18.78 -2.54
N TYR A 85 -9.69 17.80 -1.95
CA TYR A 85 -10.33 17.87 -0.64
C TYR A 85 -9.64 16.98 0.40
N CYS A 86 -8.36 16.70 0.22
CA CYS A 86 -7.54 15.88 1.12
C CYS A 86 -8.03 14.45 1.35
N LEU A 87 -8.91 13.96 0.49
CA LEU A 87 -9.37 12.59 0.57
C LEU A 87 -8.41 11.69 -0.21
N GLY A 88 -7.79 10.76 0.49
CA GLY A 88 -6.87 9.80 -0.11
C GLY A 88 -7.55 8.88 -1.11
N THR A 89 -6.74 8.23 -1.94
CA THR A 89 -7.26 7.42 -3.06
C THR A 89 -7.95 6.15 -2.59
N GLY A 90 -7.48 5.56 -1.49
CA GLY A 90 -7.88 4.22 -1.05
C GLY A 90 -7.32 3.12 -1.94
N MET A 91 -7.46 1.86 -1.51
CA MET A 91 -6.99 0.71 -2.29
C MET A 91 -7.85 0.51 -3.55
N PRO A 92 -7.28 0.01 -4.65
CA PRO A 92 -5.84 -0.24 -4.87
C PRO A 92 -5.07 1.02 -5.31
N GLY A 93 -5.72 2.17 -5.43
CA GLY A 93 -5.14 3.41 -5.92
C GLY A 93 -3.95 3.90 -5.09
N SER A 94 -4.02 3.79 -3.75
CA SER A 94 -2.94 4.19 -2.84
C SER A 94 -1.66 3.40 -3.13
N MET A 95 -1.78 2.10 -3.42
CA MET A 95 -0.64 1.26 -3.76
C MET A 95 -0.14 1.51 -5.20
N LEU A 96 -1.06 1.60 -6.17
CA LEU A 96 -0.70 1.62 -7.58
C LEU A 96 -0.31 3.01 -8.09
N GLY A 97 -0.88 4.04 -7.53
CA GLY A 97 -0.87 5.36 -8.16
C GLY A 97 -0.33 6.50 -7.33
N SER A 98 -0.49 6.58 -6.07
CA SER A 98 -0.09 7.67 -5.12
C SER A 98 0.63 8.91 -5.70
N GLY A 99 0.43 9.26 -6.96
CA GLY A 99 1.10 10.38 -7.63
C GLY A 99 2.63 10.27 -7.73
N GLY A 100 3.21 9.09 -7.48
CA GLY A 100 4.66 8.88 -7.43
C GLY A 100 5.30 9.24 -6.08
N TYR A 101 4.49 9.55 -5.07
CA TYR A 101 4.95 9.76 -3.71
C TYR A 101 5.51 8.46 -3.11
N PRO A 102 6.49 8.55 -2.19
CA PRO A 102 7.03 7.40 -1.50
C PRO A 102 6.04 6.81 -0.49
N MET A 103 6.35 5.61 -0.03
CA MET A 103 5.69 4.98 1.10
C MET A 103 6.71 4.47 2.10
N GLU A 104 6.33 4.40 3.37
CA GLU A 104 7.11 3.74 4.41
C GLU A 104 6.41 2.45 4.85
N ILE A 105 7.19 1.38 4.97
CA ILE A 105 6.74 0.11 5.51
C ILE A 105 7.38 -0.08 6.89
N ILE A 106 6.54 -0.32 7.89
CA ILE A 106 6.94 -0.65 9.26
C ILE A 106 6.48 -2.07 9.52
N GLN A 107 7.43 -3.01 9.55
CA GLN A 107 7.13 -4.42 9.74
C GLN A 107 7.32 -4.83 11.21
N ARG A 108 6.27 -5.45 11.77
CA ARG A 108 6.29 -6.10 13.08
C ARG A 108 5.85 -7.56 12.93
N PRO A 109 6.10 -8.42 13.91
CA PRO A 109 5.72 -9.84 13.83
C PRO A 109 4.21 -10.08 13.60
N ASP A 110 3.37 -9.19 14.11
CA ASP A 110 1.92 -9.31 14.16
C ASP A 110 1.18 -8.27 13.30
N GLN A 111 1.91 -7.31 12.71
CA GLN A 111 1.34 -6.26 11.87
C GLN A 111 2.38 -5.65 10.93
N ILE A 112 1.99 -5.41 9.70
CA ILE A 112 2.69 -4.46 8.82
C ILE A 112 1.85 -3.20 8.70
N THR A 113 2.48 -2.04 8.90
CA THR A 113 1.88 -0.74 8.66
C THR A 113 2.53 -0.13 7.44
N ILE A 114 1.72 0.29 6.47
CA ILE A 114 2.16 1.00 5.28
C ILE A 114 1.64 2.43 5.40
N VAL A 115 2.55 3.39 5.40
CA VAL A 115 2.24 4.82 5.38
C VAL A 115 2.54 5.33 3.98
N TYR A 116 1.53 5.77 3.27
CA TYR A 116 1.70 6.45 1.98
C TYR A 116 1.85 7.95 2.25
N GLU A 117 2.90 8.59 1.73
CA GLU A 117 3.11 10.03 1.90
C GLU A 117 1.93 10.83 1.33
N ALA A 118 1.44 10.44 0.15
CA ALA A 118 0.27 11.08 -0.43
C ALA A 118 -0.94 10.96 0.50
N HIS A 119 -1.51 12.11 0.88
CA HIS A 119 -2.69 12.23 1.75
C HIS A 119 -2.54 11.63 3.15
N ASN A 120 -1.31 11.29 3.59
CA ASN A 120 -1.05 10.61 4.85
C ASN A 120 -1.88 9.34 5.04
N GLU A 121 -2.12 8.58 3.97
CA GLU A 121 -2.92 7.37 4.05
C GLU A 121 -2.18 6.27 4.81
N ILE A 122 -2.88 5.61 5.70
CA ILE A 122 -2.32 4.50 6.49
C ILE A 122 -3.10 3.23 6.16
N ARG A 123 -2.37 2.17 5.86
CA ARG A 123 -2.90 0.82 5.68
C ARG A 123 -2.26 -0.12 6.68
N ARG A 124 -3.05 -1.00 7.30
CA ARG A 124 -2.57 -2.01 8.24
C ARG A 124 -2.88 -3.40 7.72
N VAL A 125 -1.87 -4.26 7.74
CA VAL A 125 -1.99 -5.69 7.42
C VAL A 125 -1.81 -6.46 8.72
N TYR A 126 -2.83 -7.19 9.13
CA TYR A 126 -2.87 -7.90 10.41
C TYR A 126 -2.51 -9.38 10.25
N PHE A 127 -1.85 -9.96 11.27
CA PHE A 127 -1.44 -11.35 11.29
C PHE A 127 -1.94 -12.05 12.56
N GLY A 128 -2.16 -13.37 12.44
CA GLY A 128 -2.45 -14.24 13.58
C GLY A 128 -3.60 -13.76 14.45
N ASN A 129 -3.36 -13.60 15.74
CA ASN A 129 -4.36 -13.21 16.72
C ASN A 129 -4.80 -11.74 16.68
N ARG A 130 -4.15 -10.90 15.87
CA ARG A 130 -4.62 -9.53 15.60
C ARG A 130 -5.71 -9.46 14.54
N ILE A 131 -5.98 -10.56 13.85
CA ILE A 131 -7.04 -10.61 12.85
C ILE A 131 -8.39 -10.64 13.56
N LEU A 132 -9.20 -9.60 13.35
CA LEU A 132 -10.55 -9.51 13.90
C LEU A 132 -11.49 -10.52 13.23
N PRO A 133 -12.51 -11.01 13.94
CA PRO A 133 -13.64 -11.70 13.33
C PRO A 133 -14.27 -10.85 12.22
N VAL A 134 -14.82 -11.48 11.19
CA VAL A 134 -15.37 -10.75 10.03
C VAL A 134 -16.47 -9.77 10.44
N ALA A 135 -17.29 -10.14 11.43
CA ALA A 135 -18.38 -9.30 11.95
C ALA A 135 -17.90 -8.00 12.62
N ASP A 136 -16.64 -7.96 13.07
CA ASP A 136 -16.07 -6.81 13.79
C ASP A 136 -15.24 -5.90 12.86
N ARG A 137 -15.16 -6.24 11.57
CA ARG A 137 -14.38 -5.46 10.57
C ARG A 137 -15.26 -4.39 9.95
N LEU A 138 -14.86 -3.14 10.11
CA LEU A 138 -15.56 -2.01 9.50
C LEU A 138 -15.08 -1.80 8.06
N PRO A 139 -15.99 -1.45 7.13
CA PRO A 139 -15.59 -1.03 5.79
C PRO A 139 -14.77 0.27 5.82
N GLU A 140 -13.66 0.28 5.09
CA GLU A 140 -12.74 1.41 4.99
C GLU A 140 -12.30 1.62 3.53
N ARG A 141 -11.78 2.82 3.21
CA ARG A 141 -11.24 3.10 1.87
C ARG A 141 -10.04 2.23 1.51
N ASN A 142 -9.20 1.92 2.50
CA ASN A 142 -8.07 1.00 2.33
C ASN A 142 -8.44 -0.47 2.62
N GLY A 143 -9.69 -0.72 3.01
CA GLY A 143 -10.20 -2.02 3.38
C GLY A 143 -9.52 -2.63 4.60
N TYR A 144 -9.98 -3.79 5.02
CA TYR A 144 -9.38 -4.58 6.06
C TYR A 144 -8.44 -5.62 5.45
N SER A 145 -7.15 -5.53 5.76
CA SER A 145 -6.13 -6.40 5.18
C SER A 145 -5.61 -7.42 6.19
N THR A 146 -5.53 -8.67 5.76
CA THR A 146 -4.90 -9.76 6.52
C THR A 146 -3.71 -10.31 5.76
N GLY A 147 -2.67 -10.72 6.47
CA GLY A 147 -1.43 -11.22 5.89
C GLY A 147 -1.13 -12.65 6.32
N ARG A 148 -0.49 -13.40 5.42
CA ARG A 148 0.18 -14.66 5.71
C ARG A 148 1.46 -14.79 4.91
N TRP A 149 2.38 -15.58 5.40
CA TRP A 149 3.63 -15.86 4.70
C TRP A 149 3.59 -17.22 4.02
N GLU A 150 3.98 -17.26 2.75
CA GLU A 150 4.23 -18.47 1.98
C GLU A 150 5.71 -18.49 1.60
N GLY A 151 6.55 -19.16 2.42
CA GLY A 151 7.99 -19.06 2.32
C GLY A 151 8.46 -17.60 2.48
N ASN A 152 9.11 -17.06 1.46
CA ASN A 152 9.60 -15.67 1.43
C ASN A 152 8.61 -14.69 0.78
N THR A 153 7.42 -15.14 0.42
CA THR A 153 6.37 -14.30 -0.17
C THR A 153 5.33 -13.94 0.88
N LEU A 154 5.03 -12.66 1.00
CA LEU A 154 3.91 -12.18 1.79
C LEU A 154 2.67 -12.16 0.91
N ILE A 155 1.62 -12.85 1.36
CA ILE A 155 0.29 -12.79 0.76
C ILE A 155 -0.57 -11.87 1.61
N VAL A 156 -1.19 -10.88 0.98
CA VAL A 156 -2.13 -9.96 1.61
C VAL A 156 -3.49 -10.09 0.96
N GLU A 157 -4.51 -10.32 1.76
CA GLU A 157 -5.91 -10.35 1.33
C GLU A 157 -6.65 -9.17 1.93
N THR A 158 -7.27 -8.36 1.08
CA THR A 158 -8.04 -7.17 1.48
C THR A 158 -9.49 -7.32 1.09
N ALA A 159 -10.36 -7.08 2.04
CA ALA A 159 -11.81 -7.04 1.88
C ALA A 159 -12.38 -5.86 2.70
N GLN A 160 -13.70 -5.77 2.82
CA GLN A 160 -14.37 -4.65 3.54
C GLN A 160 -13.93 -3.28 2.99
N LEU A 161 -13.88 -3.19 1.67
CA LEU A 161 -13.64 -1.93 0.96
C LEU A 161 -14.94 -1.14 0.89
N THR A 162 -14.87 0.18 1.05
CA THR A 162 -15.99 1.05 0.68
C THR A 162 -16.03 1.20 -0.84
N GLU A 163 -17.22 1.38 -1.42
CA GLU A 163 -17.33 1.66 -2.86
C GLU A 163 -16.56 2.93 -3.24
N ILE A 164 -15.74 2.85 -4.27
CA ILE A 164 -14.99 3.98 -4.82
C ILE A 164 -15.12 4.01 -6.33
N VAL A 165 -15.68 5.10 -6.86
CA VAL A 165 -15.83 5.36 -8.31
C VAL A 165 -14.91 6.46 -8.83
N SER A 166 -14.16 7.11 -7.93
CA SER A 166 -13.34 8.30 -8.22
C SER A 166 -11.91 7.99 -8.66
N GLN A 167 -11.56 6.73 -8.83
CA GLN A 167 -10.21 6.30 -9.24
C GLN A 167 -10.28 5.37 -10.46
N ARG A 168 -9.11 5.15 -11.10
CA ARG A 168 -9.01 4.25 -12.26
C ARG A 168 -9.55 2.84 -11.98
N PHE A 169 -9.24 2.29 -10.82
CA PHE A 169 -9.74 0.98 -10.39
C PHE A 169 -10.99 1.16 -9.52
N ALA A 170 -12.02 1.75 -10.12
CA ALA A 170 -13.31 1.87 -9.46
C ALA A 170 -13.80 0.48 -9.02
N HIS A 171 -14.40 0.38 -7.84
CA HIS A 171 -14.85 -0.88 -7.27
C HIS A 171 -16.05 -0.70 -6.36
N SER A 172 -16.81 -1.77 -6.19
CA SER A 172 -17.91 -1.85 -5.23
C SER A 172 -17.40 -2.28 -3.84
N ASP A 173 -18.30 -2.36 -2.89
CA ASP A 173 -18.04 -2.91 -1.55
C ASP A 173 -17.84 -4.44 -1.53
N GLN A 174 -18.15 -5.13 -2.65
CA GLN A 174 -17.89 -6.57 -2.83
C GLN A 174 -16.46 -6.86 -3.28
N ALA A 175 -15.68 -5.83 -3.57
CA ALA A 175 -14.32 -5.97 -4.06
C ALA A 175 -13.43 -6.73 -3.07
N ARG A 176 -12.55 -7.56 -3.63
CA ARG A 176 -11.48 -8.26 -2.92
C ARG A 176 -10.19 -8.08 -3.67
N ILE A 177 -9.13 -7.82 -2.93
CA ILE A 177 -7.79 -7.66 -3.49
C ILE A 177 -6.89 -8.71 -2.86
N VAL A 178 -6.15 -9.43 -3.70
CA VAL A 178 -5.09 -10.35 -3.28
C VAL A 178 -3.77 -9.81 -3.82
N GLU A 179 -2.78 -9.70 -2.96
CA GLU A 179 -1.46 -9.18 -3.31
C GLU A 179 -0.40 -10.18 -2.88
N ARG A 180 0.62 -10.34 -3.71
CA ARG A 180 1.80 -11.17 -3.44
C ARG A 180 3.03 -10.27 -3.44
N TYR A 181 3.64 -10.10 -2.28
CA TYR A 181 4.83 -9.28 -2.13
C TYR A 181 6.09 -10.15 -2.08
N SER A 182 7.07 -9.79 -2.88
CA SER A 182 8.39 -10.40 -2.89
C SER A 182 9.49 -9.36 -2.87
N LEU A 183 10.62 -9.70 -2.25
CA LEU A 183 11.81 -8.87 -2.18
C LEU A 183 12.92 -9.51 -2.99
N THR A 184 13.51 -8.75 -3.90
CA THR A 184 14.67 -9.14 -4.70
C THR A 184 15.78 -8.10 -4.57
N GLU A 185 16.96 -8.45 -5.05
CA GLU A 185 18.07 -7.50 -5.22
C GLU A 185 18.39 -7.38 -6.69
N GLU A 186 18.38 -6.16 -7.22
CA GLU A 186 18.68 -5.87 -8.62
C GLU A 186 19.70 -4.73 -8.69
N ALA A 187 20.80 -4.98 -9.37
CA ALA A 187 21.92 -4.02 -9.49
C ALA A 187 22.38 -3.42 -8.14
N GLY A 188 22.42 -4.25 -7.08
CA GLY A 188 22.80 -3.85 -5.73
C GLY A 188 21.75 -3.05 -4.96
N GLN A 189 20.52 -3.00 -5.46
CA GLN A 189 19.41 -2.29 -4.82
C GLN A 189 18.27 -3.27 -4.47
N LYS A 190 17.73 -3.16 -3.26
CA LYS A 190 16.52 -3.91 -2.89
C LYS A 190 15.32 -3.41 -3.69
N VAL A 191 14.60 -4.36 -4.27
CA VAL A 191 13.39 -4.13 -5.06
C VAL A 191 12.23 -4.92 -4.46
N LEU A 192 11.20 -4.21 -4.04
CA LEU A 192 9.94 -4.77 -3.60
C LEU A 192 8.99 -4.86 -4.79
N THR A 193 8.43 -6.05 -5.04
CA THR A 193 7.44 -6.28 -6.09
C THR A 193 6.13 -6.72 -5.44
N ALA A 194 5.02 -6.14 -5.87
CA ALA A 194 3.67 -6.58 -5.54
C ALA A 194 2.92 -6.96 -6.82
N GLU A 195 2.48 -8.19 -6.89
CA GLU A 195 1.52 -8.67 -7.88
C GLU A 195 0.13 -8.62 -7.26
N MET A 196 -0.77 -7.83 -7.82
CA MET A 196 -2.11 -7.60 -7.31
C MET A 196 -3.15 -8.21 -8.24
N THR A 197 -4.18 -8.81 -7.66
CA THR A 197 -5.40 -9.22 -8.37
C THR A 197 -6.61 -8.63 -7.65
N LEU A 198 -7.39 -7.82 -8.38
CA LEU A 198 -8.68 -7.28 -7.96
C LEU A 198 -9.80 -8.14 -8.55
N THR A 199 -10.67 -8.64 -7.70
CA THR A 199 -11.89 -9.34 -8.06
C THR A 199 -13.11 -8.61 -7.50
N ASP A 200 -14.01 -8.21 -8.36
CA ASP A 200 -15.26 -7.54 -7.99
C ASP A 200 -16.32 -7.85 -9.05
N PRO A 201 -17.19 -8.84 -8.82
CA PRO A 201 -18.17 -9.27 -9.81
C PRO A 201 -19.24 -8.22 -10.12
N ALA A 202 -19.44 -7.23 -9.24
CA ALA A 202 -20.36 -6.12 -9.51
C ALA A 202 -19.76 -5.13 -10.52
N PHE A 203 -18.45 -4.90 -10.47
CA PHE A 203 -17.78 -3.87 -11.30
C PHE A 203 -16.95 -4.43 -12.45
N TYR A 204 -16.52 -5.70 -12.39
CA TYR A 204 -15.65 -6.29 -13.41
C TYR A 204 -16.18 -7.62 -13.93
N SER A 205 -16.17 -7.79 -15.24
CA SER A 205 -16.58 -9.05 -15.89
C SER A 205 -15.54 -10.17 -15.73
N LYS A 206 -14.32 -9.85 -15.33
CA LYS A 206 -13.22 -10.79 -15.00
C LYS A 206 -12.23 -10.11 -14.05
N PRO A 207 -11.43 -10.88 -13.28
CA PRO A 207 -10.37 -10.32 -12.43
C PRO A 207 -9.40 -9.43 -13.22
N VAL A 208 -8.89 -8.41 -12.55
CA VAL A 208 -7.89 -7.47 -13.08
C VAL A 208 -6.61 -7.63 -12.26
N SER A 209 -5.49 -7.82 -12.95
CA SER A 209 -4.18 -7.95 -12.30
C SER A 209 -3.26 -6.82 -12.72
N GLU A 210 -2.46 -6.35 -11.76
CA GLU A 210 -1.43 -5.33 -11.95
C GLU A 210 -0.18 -5.72 -11.17
N THR A 211 0.97 -5.27 -11.66
CA THR A 211 2.24 -5.42 -10.95
C THR A 211 2.80 -4.05 -10.63
N LYS A 212 3.19 -3.84 -9.39
CA LYS A 212 3.87 -2.64 -8.94
C LYS A 212 5.22 -2.99 -8.34
N ARG A 213 6.22 -2.16 -8.62
CA ARG A 213 7.57 -2.32 -8.12
C ARG A 213 8.07 -1.03 -7.48
N TRP A 214 8.86 -1.19 -6.42
CA TRP A 214 9.48 -0.08 -5.71
C TRP A 214 10.95 -0.40 -5.42
N SER A 215 11.76 0.65 -5.37
CA SER A 215 13.14 0.59 -4.91
C SER A 215 13.23 1.14 -3.49
N ILE A 216 14.08 0.52 -2.66
CA ILE A 216 14.41 1.08 -1.34
C ILE A 216 15.11 2.43 -1.49
N VAL A 217 14.77 3.37 -0.59
CA VAL A 217 15.48 4.64 -0.44
C VAL A 217 16.37 4.52 0.80
N PRO A 218 17.70 4.36 0.66
CA PRO A 218 18.57 4.25 1.81
C PRO A 218 18.47 5.50 2.71
N ASN A 219 18.25 5.28 4.00
CA ASN A 219 18.03 6.36 4.98
C ASN A 219 16.90 7.35 4.61
N GLY A 220 15.92 6.85 3.81
CA GLY A 220 14.78 7.64 3.40
C GLY A 220 13.86 7.99 4.58
N PHE A 221 13.10 9.05 4.42
CA PHE A 221 12.01 9.44 5.31
C PHE A 221 10.86 10.01 4.48
N LEU A 222 9.65 9.98 5.02
CA LEU A 222 8.49 10.60 4.40
C LEU A 222 8.46 12.10 4.73
N MET A 223 8.09 12.88 3.75
CA MET A 223 7.82 14.30 3.95
C MET A 223 6.42 14.50 4.52
N THR A 224 6.21 15.61 5.20
CA THR A 224 4.85 16.01 5.62
C THR A 224 4.00 16.31 4.40
N TYR A 225 2.83 15.71 4.33
CA TYR A 225 1.84 16.00 3.29
C TYR A 225 0.81 17.00 3.85
N GLU A 226 1.07 18.27 3.62
CA GLU A 226 0.20 19.37 4.06
C GLU A 226 -0.98 19.49 3.11
N CYS A 227 -2.15 19.13 3.57
CA CYS A 227 -3.37 19.18 2.76
C CYS A 227 -4.55 19.85 3.49
N ASN A 228 -4.81 19.51 4.74
CA ASN A 228 -6.01 19.97 5.46
C ASN A 228 -5.96 21.46 5.79
N GLU A 229 -4.79 21.97 6.22
CA GLU A 229 -4.63 23.36 6.62
C GLU A 229 -4.85 24.34 5.46
N PRO A 230 -4.29 24.13 4.25
CA PRO A 230 -4.61 24.97 3.09
C PRO A 230 -6.09 25.02 2.74
N ILE A 231 -6.80 23.90 2.86
CA ILE A 231 -8.26 23.86 2.61
C ILE A 231 -9.02 24.68 3.64
N TRP A 232 -8.69 24.53 4.91
CA TRP A 232 -9.30 25.30 5.98
C TRP A 232 -9.01 26.80 5.84
N THR A 233 -7.78 27.18 5.53
CA THR A 233 -7.39 28.58 5.25
C THR A 233 -8.20 29.18 4.11
N LYS A 234 -8.32 28.47 3.01
CA LYS A 234 -9.18 28.89 1.87
C LYS A 234 -10.62 29.07 2.31
N ARG A 235 -11.14 28.15 3.11
CA ARG A 235 -12.53 28.26 3.62
C ARG A 235 -12.72 29.48 4.52
N LEU A 236 -11.75 29.79 5.37
CA LEU A 236 -11.78 31.01 6.19
C LEU A 236 -11.78 32.27 5.33
N GLU A 237 -10.99 32.33 4.28
CA GLU A 237 -10.98 33.46 3.34
C GLU A 237 -12.33 33.64 2.65
N GLU A 238 -13.00 32.55 2.24
CA GLU A 238 -14.35 32.60 1.66
C GLU A 238 -15.38 33.12 2.67
N LEU A 239 -15.33 32.65 3.92
CA LEU A 239 -16.20 33.09 4.99
C LEU A 239 -15.99 34.57 5.30
N GLN A 240 -14.73 35.04 5.31
CA GLN A 240 -14.42 36.47 5.51
C GLN A 240 -15.01 37.36 4.43
N LYS A 241 -14.97 36.93 3.15
CA LYS A 241 -15.57 37.66 2.01
C LYS A 241 -17.10 37.76 2.14
N THR A 242 -17.73 36.78 2.75
CA THR A 242 -19.20 36.73 2.93
C THR A 242 -19.64 37.28 4.29
N ALA A 243 -18.72 37.50 5.22
CA ALA A 243 -19.04 38.10 6.52
C ALA A 243 -19.56 39.52 6.32
N ARG A 244 -20.80 39.77 6.78
CA ARG A 244 -21.40 41.10 6.75
C ARG A 244 -20.55 42.04 7.65
N PRO A 245 -20.10 43.19 7.17
CA PRO A 245 -19.40 44.13 8.04
C PRO A 245 -20.29 44.44 9.26
N PRO A 246 -19.73 44.58 10.47
CA PRO A 246 -20.51 44.93 11.63
C PRO A 246 -21.27 46.23 11.31
N ALA A 247 -22.58 46.27 11.61
CA ALA A 247 -23.40 47.47 11.45
C ALA A 247 -22.68 48.62 12.16
N ARG A 248 -22.23 49.64 11.44
CA ARG A 248 -21.71 50.88 12.07
C ARG A 248 -22.79 51.38 12.99
N GLY A 249 -22.52 51.37 14.29
CA GLY A 249 -23.38 51.92 15.29
C GLY A 249 -23.78 53.35 14.87
N GLN A 250 -25.07 53.59 14.77
CA GLN A 250 -25.58 54.95 14.71
C GLN A 250 -25.34 55.52 16.13
N ASN A 251 -24.35 56.42 16.22
CA ASN A 251 -24.23 57.33 17.33
C ASN A 251 -25.16 58.53 17.07
#